data_6a4403f63d7f4271ded0ab8e7b64563d
#
_entry.id   6a4403f63d7f4271ded0ab8e7b64563d
#
_cell.length_a   1.000
_cell.length_b   1.000
_cell.length_c   1.000
_cell.angle_alpha   90.00
_cell.angle_beta   90.00
_cell.angle_gamma   90.00
#
_symmetry.space_group_name_H-M   'P 1'
#
loop_
_entity.id
_entity.type
_entity.pdbx_description
1 polymer ?
#
loop_
_entity_poly.entity_id
_entity_poly.type
_entity_poly.pdbx_seq_one_letter_code
_entity_poly.pdbx_strand_id
1 'polypeptide(L)'
;MARTSDVKRSTSETKIEVKLNLDGSGIQEIKTPVPFLDHMLSQLARHGYFDLTIKAEGDTHIDFHHTVEDVGIAVGQAFKEALGDKKGIRRFSEANVPLNEALAQCIIDISGRAFFVFNVELPKAKLGEFDVELVPEFFQAFSANSGITLHLNSPYWNNLHHITEALFKSFARALDSACSLDSRTSEVPSTKGIL
;
A
#
# COMPACT_ATOMS: atom_id res chain seq x y z
N MET A 1 7.32 -18.16 -12.41
CA MET A 1 6.50 -18.55 -11.25
C MET A 1 5.48 -17.44 -11.01
N ALA A 2 4.28 -17.78 -10.54
CA ALA A 2 3.31 -16.76 -10.19
C ALA A 2 3.82 -15.95 -8.97
N ARG A 3 3.70 -14.62 -9.02
CA ARG A 3 4.13 -13.71 -7.94
C ARG A 3 2.97 -13.52 -6.95
N THR A 4 2.75 -14.54 -6.12
CA THR A 4 1.63 -14.62 -5.19
C THR A 4 2.10 -14.84 -3.75
N SER A 5 1.26 -14.46 -2.78
CA SER A 5 1.49 -14.72 -1.36
C SER A 5 0.16 -15.00 -0.62
N ASP A 6 0.27 -15.65 0.54
CA ASP A 6 -0.84 -15.92 1.46
C ASP A 6 -0.32 -15.70 2.91
N VAL A 7 -0.60 -14.53 3.46
CA VAL A 7 -0.11 -14.10 4.77
C VAL A 7 -1.23 -14.17 5.79
N LYS A 8 -0.93 -14.74 6.95
CA LYS A 8 -1.82 -14.75 8.12
C LYS A 8 -1.09 -14.16 9.31
N ARG A 9 -1.69 -13.15 9.91
CA ARG A 9 -1.20 -12.49 11.10
C ARG A 9 -2.26 -12.58 12.20
N SER A 10 -1.88 -13.02 13.37
CA SER A 10 -2.76 -13.08 14.55
C SER A 10 -2.02 -12.58 15.78
N THR A 11 -2.61 -11.61 16.45
CA THR A 11 -2.16 -11.04 17.73
C THR A 11 -3.26 -11.20 18.78
N SER A 12 -3.10 -10.59 19.95
CA SER A 12 -4.19 -10.45 20.91
C SER A 12 -5.25 -9.43 20.49
N GLU A 13 -4.92 -8.54 19.54
CA GLU A 13 -5.72 -7.39 19.13
C GLU A 13 -6.41 -7.61 17.79
N THR A 14 -5.74 -8.32 16.87
CA THR A 14 -6.21 -8.48 15.49
C THR A 14 -6.02 -9.88 14.94
N LYS A 15 -6.84 -10.25 13.94
CA LYS A 15 -6.63 -11.42 13.07
C LYS A 15 -6.79 -10.98 11.64
N ILE A 16 -5.76 -11.19 10.81
CA ILE A 16 -5.70 -10.69 9.44
C ILE A 16 -5.24 -11.78 8.50
N GLU A 17 -5.94 -11.93 7.39
CA GLU A 17 -5.56 -12.79 6.28
C GLU A 17 -5.45 -11.94 5.02
N VAL A 18 -4.32 -12.05 4.30
CA VAL A 18 -4.06 -11.36 3.04
C VAL A 18 -3.64 -12.37 1.98
N LYS A 19 -4.35 -12.40 0.84
CA LYS A 19 -3.90 -13.09 -0.36
C LYS A 19 -3.65 -12.09 -1.44
N LEU A 20 -2.51 -12.18 -2.08
CA LEU A 20 -2.07 -11.23 -3.10
C LEU A 20 -1.56 -11.95 -4.34
N ASN A 21 -1.96 -11.45 -5.51
CA ASN A 21 -1.33 -11.76 -6.79
C ASN A 21 -0.89 -10.43 -7.44
N LEU A 22 0.41 -10.26 -7.63
CA LEU A 22 0.98 -9.06 -8.26
C LEU A 22 0.66 -8.98 -9.76
N ASP A 23 0.49 -10.12 -10.42
CA ASP A 23 0.18 -10.23 -11.85
C ASP A 23 -1.33 -10.45 -12.08
N GLY A 24 -2.15 -9.72 -11.31
CA GLY A 24 -3.59 -9.81 -11.31
C GLY A 24 -4.29 -8.94 -12.34
N SER A 25 -5.57 -8.75 -12.15
CA SER A 25 -6.46 -7.92 -12.97
C SER A 25 -7.27 -6.90 -12.16
N GLY A 26 -6.99 -6.77 -10.87
CA GLY A 26 -7.70 -5.89 -9.95
C GLY A 26 -8.96 -6.53 -9.34
N ILE A 27 -8.99 -7.87 -9.25
CA ILE A 27 -10.04 -8.60 -8.54
C ILE A 27 -9.84 -8.39 -7.05
N GLN A 28 -10.92 -8.09 -6.33
CA GLN A 28 -10.82 -7.79 -4.91
C GLN A 28 -11.93 -8.44 -4.08
N GLU A 29 -11.55 -8.91 -2.90
CA GLU A 29 -12.45 -9.32 -1.82
C GLU A 29 -11.91 -8.74 -0.52
N ILE A 30 -12.38 -7.55 -0.12
CA ILE A 30 -11.86 -6.81 1.02
C ILE A 30 -12.96 -6.67 2.06
N LYS A 31 -12.68 -7.11 3.28
CA LYS A 31 -13.60 -7.04 4.41
C LYS A 31 -12.82 -6.82 5.69
N THR A 32 -12.85 -5.58 6.18
CA THR A 32 -12.37 -5.21 7.51
C THR A 32 -13.49 -4.59 8.33
N PRO A 33 -13.33 -4.39 9.63
CA PRO A 33 -14.31 -3.65 10.43
C PRO A 33 -14.21 -2.11 10.22
N VAL A 34 -13.40 -1.64 9.27
CA VAL A 34 -13.16 -0.21 9.00
C VAL A 34 -13.58 0.13 7.56
N PRO A 35 -14.84 0.56 7.32
CA PRO A 35 -15.39 0.71 5.96
C PRO A 35 -14.60 1.67 5.06
N PHE A 36 -14.04 2.74 5.62
CA PHE A 36 -13.23 3.67 4.85
C PHE A 36 -11.89 3.05 4.40
N LEU A 37 -11.28 2.23 5.25
CA LEU A 37 -10.09 1.47 4.88
C LEU A 37 -10.40 0.47 3.75
N ASP A 38 -11.55 -0.23 3.80
CA ASP A 38 -11.99 -1.13 2.73
C ASP A 38 -12.08 -0.39 1.39
N HIS A 39 -12.62 0.83 1.39
CA HIS A 39 -12.68 1.66 0.21
C HIS A 39 -11.29 2.03 -0.30
N MET A 40 -10.35 2.40 0.58
CA MET A 40 -8.97 2.74 0.21
C MET A 40 -8.19 1.53 -0.33
N LEU A 41 -8.32 0.37 0.30
CA LEU A 41 -7.70 -0.88 -0.17
C LEU A 41 -8.28 -1.34 -1.52
N SER A 42 -9.56 -1.03 -1.77
CA SER A 42 -10.19 -1.24 -3.08
C SER A 42 -9.52 -0.39 -4.17
N GLN A 43 -9.10 0.84 -3.86
CA GLN A 43 -8.32 1.66 -4.79
C GLN A 43 -6.95 1.02 -5.06
N LEU A 44 -6.29 0.48 -4.02
CA LEU A 44 -5.02 -0.22 -4.17
C LEU A 44 -5.13 -1.41 -5.14
N ALA A 45 -6.11 -2.28 -4.94
CA ALA A 45 -6.33 -3.43 -5.80
C ALA A 45 -6.67 -3.00 -7.24
N ARG A 46 -7.64 -2.10 -7.40
CA ARG A 46 -8.17 -1.72 -8.71
C ARG A 46 -7.17 -0.96 -9.55
N HIS A 47 -6.48 0.03 -9.00
CA HIS A 47 -5.57 0.90 -9.73
C HIS A 47 -4.15 0.34 -9.85
N GLY A 48 -3.78 -0.64 -9.00
CA GLY A 48 -2.56 -1.41 -9.11
C GLY A 48 -2.71 -2.72 -9.90
N TYR A 49 -3.94 -3.05 -10.35
CA TYR A 49 -4.25 -4.32 -11.01
C TYR A 49 -3.89 -5.57 -10.20
N PHE A 50 -3.74 -5.43 -8.88
CA PHE A 50 -3.49 -6.55 -7.98
C PHE A 50 -4.76 -7.33 -7.72
N ASP A 51 -4.71 -8.68 -7.76
CA ASP A 51 -5.80 -9.45 -7.17
C ASP A 51 -5.53 -9.54 -5.67
N LEU A 52 -6.47 -9.00 -4.87
CA LEU A 52 -6.26 -8.78 -3.44
C LEU A 52 -7.46 -9.24 -2.61
N THR A 53 -7.24 -10.23 -1.75
CA THR A 53 -8.20 -10.63 -0.73
C THR A 53 -7.68 -10.21 0.63
N ILE A 54 -8.49 -9.48 1.41
CA ILE A 54 -8.17 -9.10 2.79
C ILE A 54 -9.37 -9.42 3.67
N LYS A 55 -9.12 -10.16 4.75
CA LYS A 55 -10.09 -10.38 5.82
C LYS A 55 -9.43 -9.99 7.14
N ALA A 56 -10.06 -9.08 7.87
CA ALA A 56 -9.55 -8.61 9.14
C ALA A 56 -10.66 -8.57 10.21
N GLU A 57 -10.27 -8.96 11.41
CA GLU A 57 -10.99 -8.72 12.66
C GLU A 57 -10.06 -7.92 13.58
N GLY A 58 -10.59 -7.00 14.36
CA GLY A 58 -9.80 -6.20 15.30
C GLY A 58 -10.63 -5.67 16.46
N ASP A 59 -9.96 -5.14 17.46
CA ASP A 59 -10.49 -4.59 18.69
C ASP A 59 -11.06 -3.16 18.54
N THR A 60 -11.88 -2.96 17.52
CA THR A 60 -12.44 -1.65 17.12
C THR A 60 -13.31 -0.96 18.17
N HIS A 61 -13.58 -1.64 19.30
CA HIS A 61 -14.21 -1.03 20.47
C HIS A 61 -13.27 -0.07 21.21
N ILE A 62 -11.96 -0.13 20.96
CA ILE A 62 -10.95 0.83 21.43
C ILE A 62 -10.90 2.01 20.43
N ASP A 63 -10.37 1.73 19.24
CA ASP A 63 -10.35 2.62 18.05
C ASP A 63 -9.97 1.77 16.82
N PHE A 64 -9.62 2.41 15.71
CA PHE A 64 -9.22 1.72 14.47
C PHE A 64 -7.71 1.56 14.30
N HIS A 65 -6.89 2.06 15.23
CA HIS A 65 -5.43 2.14 15.07
C HIS A 65 -4.81 0.75 14.86
N HIS A 66 -5.01 -0.17 15.82
CA HIS A 66 -4.43 -1.53 15.72
C HIS A 66 -4.84 -2.24 14.44
N THR A 67 -6.11 -2.10 14.02
CA THR A 67 -6.60 -2.73 12.79
C THR A 67 -5.93 -2.15 11.56
N VAL A 68 -5.83 -0.83 11.44
CA VAL A 68 -5.26 -0.15 10.28
C VAL A 68 -3.75 -0.44 10.16
N GLU A 69 -3.02 -0.33 11.28
CA GLU A 69 -1.58 -0.63 11.32
C GLU A 69 -1.32 -2.09 10.95
N ASP A 70 -2.00 -3.03 11.58
CA ASP A 70 -1.78 -4.46 11.38
C ASP A 70 -2.20 -4.93 9.97
N VAL A 71 -3.21 -4.31 9.35
CA VAL A 71 -3.52 -4.51 7.93
C VAL A 71 -2.37 -3.99 7.07
N GLY A 72 -1.82 -2.80 7.36
CA GLY A 72 -0.63 -2.28 6.69
C GLY A 72 0.57 -3.22 6.78
N ILE A 73 0.83 -3.78 7.97
CA ILE A 73 1.87 -4.79 8.22
C ILE A 73 1.64 -6.03 7.33
N ALA A 74 0.45 -6.61 7.38
CA ALA A 74 0.15 -7.85 6.67
C ALA A 74 0.20 -7.67 5.14
N VAL A 75 -0.32 -6.54 4.62
CA VAL A 75 -0.23 -6.20 3.20
C VAL A 75 1.23 -5.97 2.79
N GLY A 76 2.03 -5.26 3.59
CA GLY A 76 3.47 -5.08 3.36
C GLY A 76 4.23 -6.40 3.29
N GLN A 77 3.96 -7.31 4.21
CA GLN A 77 4.54 -8.66 4.21
C GLN A 77 4.13 -9.45 2.96
N ALA A 78 2.86 -9.38 2.57
CA ALA A 78 2.36 -10.04 1.36
C ALA A 78 3.07 -9.52 0.10
N PHE A 79 3.28 -8.21 -0.03
CA PHE A 79 4.05 -7.65 -1.14
C PHE A 79 5.51 -8.13 -1.13
N LYS A 80 6.16 -8.14 0.03
CA LYS A 80 7.54 -8.64 0.17
C LYS A 80 7.67 -10.10 -0.27
N GLU A 81 6.77 -10.96 0.17
CA GLU A 81 6.76 -12.37 -0.19
C GLU A 81 6.49 -12.58 -1.69
N ALA A 82 5.49 -11.89 -2.25
CA ALA A 82 5.13 -12.01 -3.66
C ALA A 82 6.22 -11.48 -4.61
N LEU A 83 6.99 -10.46 -4.20
CA LEU A 83 8.13 -9.92 -4.96
C LEU A 83 9.32 -10.90 -5.03
N GLY A 84 9.45 -11.80 -4.07
CA GLY A 84 10.50 -12.80 -4.05
C GLY A 84 11.91 -12.19 -4.13
N ASP A 85 12.71 -12.66 -5.09
CA ASP A 85 14.11 -12.23 -5.28
C ASP A 85 14.27 -10.91 -6.04
N LYS A 86 13.17 -10.28 -6.44
CA LYS A 86 13.11 -8.98 -7.12
C LYS A 86 13.87 -8.90 -8.45
N LYS A 87 14.10 -10.06 -9.11
CA LYS A 87 14.73 -10.09 -10.42
C LYS A 87 13.81 -9.54 -11.50
N GLY A 88 14.39 -8.80 -12.42
CA GLY A 88 13.70 -8.29 -13.60
C GLY A 88 12.64 -7.23 -13.33
N ILE A 89 12.44 -6.76 -12.09
CA ILE A 89 11.49 -5.68 -11.80
C ILE A 89 12.05 -4.31 -12.23
N ARG A 90 11.17 -3.34 -12.47
CA ARG A 90 11.58 -1.95 -12.72
C ARG A 90 12.20 -1.27 -11.51
N ARG A 91 11.79 -1.66 -10.30
CA ARG A 91 12.28 -1.18 -9.02
C ARG A 91 11.86 0.24 -8.67
N PHE A 92 12.14 1.23 -9.54
CA PHE A 92 11.79 2.63 -9.31
C PHE A 92 10.55 3.02 -10.08
N SER A 93 9.68 3.78 -9.46
CA SER A 93 8.53 4.36 -10.14
C SER A 93 7.99 5.56 -9.40
N GLU A 94 7.23 6.36 -10.14
CA GLU A 94 6.44 7.45 -9.60
C GLU A 94 5.05 7.48 -10.22
N ALA A 95 4.10 8.07 -9.53
CA ALA A 95 2.79 8.38 -10.07
C ALA A 95 2.25 9.68 -9.48
N ASN A 96 1.74 10.53 -10.37
CA ASN A 96 1.01 11.74 -10.02
C ASN A 96 -0.46 11.51 -10.35
N VAL A 97 -1.34 11.57 -9.35
CA VAL A 97 -2.77 11.27 -9.52
C VAL A 97 -3.60 12.43 -9.00
N PRO A 98 -4.37 13.09 -9.86
CA PRO A 98 -5.35 14.08 -9.44
C PRO A 98 -6.66 13.40 -9.07
N LEU A 99 -7.38 14.00 -8.12
CA LEU A 99 -8.80 13.77 -7.89
C LEU A 99 -9.45 15.14 -7.64
N ASN A 100 -10.17 15.62 -8.66
CA ASN A 100 -10.69 16.99 -8.71
C ASN A 100 -9.57 18.02 -8.40
N GLU A 101 -9.67 18.74 -7.28
CA GLU A 101 -8.75 19.77 -6.84
C GLU A 101 -7.54 19.24 -6.03
N ALA A 102 -7.49 17.96 -5.72
CA ALA A 102 -6.39 17.36 -4.99
C ALA A 102 -5.37 16.73 -5.93
N LEU A 103 -4.08 16.85 -5.62
CA LEU A 103 -3.01 16.17 -6.33
C LEU A 103 -2.15 15.37 -5.34
N ALA A 104 -2.07 14.06 -5.55
CA ALA A 104 -1.15 13.17 -4.83
C ALA A 104 0.03 12.75 -5.70
N GLN A 105 1.20 12.68 -5.11
CA GLN A 105 2.44 12.21 -5.74
C GLN A 105 3.02 11.07 -4.90
N CYS A 106 3.32 9.95 -5.53
CA CYS A 106 3.93 8.80 -4.92
C CYS A 106 5.22 8.43 -5.65
N ILE A 107 6.31 8.26 -4.91
CA ILE A 107 7.62 7.84 -5.44
C ILE A 107 8.06 6.59 -4.66
N ILE A 108 8.49 5.55 -5.38
CA ILE A 108 8.83 4.24 -4.81
C ILE A 108 10.24 3.80 -5.27
N ASP A 109 11.02 3.26 -4.33
CA ASP A 109 12.18 2.40 -4.59
C ASP A 109 12.01 1.07 -3.85
N ILE A 110 11.88 -0.04 -4.60
CA ILE A 110 11.85 -1.40 -4.04
C ILE A 110 13.29 -1.81 -3.71
N SER A 111 13.85 -1.15 -2.70
CA SER A 111 15.28 -1.23 -2.33
C SER A 111 15.64 -2.34 -1.34
N GLY A 112 14.64 -2.99 -0.72
CA GLY A 112 14.85 -3.86 0.44
C GLY A 112 15.15 -3.10 1.74
N ARG A 113 15.17 -1.75 1.72
CA ARG A 113 15.41 -0.87 2.86
C ARG A 113 14.18 0.01 3.07
N ALA A 114 13.43 -0.29 4.11
CA ALA A 114 12.25 0.48 4.46
C ALA A 114 12.63 1.93 4.82
N PHE A 115 11.96 2.88 4.18
CA PHE A 115 11.99 4.28 4.57
C PHE A 115 10.70 4.96 4.13
N PHE A 116 10.09 5.73 5.00
CA PHE A 116 8.83 6.40 4.73
C PHE A 116 8.94 7.90 4.90
N VAL A 117 8.49 8.65 3.89
CA VAL A 117 8.34 10.11 3.94
C VAL A 117 6.89 10.45 3.63
N PHE A 118 6.26 11.15 4.55
CA PHE A 118 4.91 11.66 4.38
C PHE A 118 4.92 13.19 4.44
N ASN A 119 4.86 13.81 3.28
CA ASN A 119 4.86 15.26 3.12
C ASN A 119 3.47 15.72 2.64
N VAL A 120 2.46 15.43 3.47
CA VAL A 120 1.07 15.82 3.25
C VAL A 120 0.53 16.37 4.55
N GLU A 121 0.13 17.63 4.55
CA GLU A 121 -0.48 18.23 5.73
C GLU A 121 -1.94 17.79 5.83
N LEU A 122 -2.23 16.86 6.72
CA LEU A 122 -3.58 16.44 7.05
C LEU A 122 -3.99 17.00 8.41
N PRO A 123 -5.19 17.59 8.54
CA PRO A 123 -5.70 18.06 9.83
C PRO A 123 -6.10 16.87 10.71
N LYS A 124 -6.15 17.10 12.02
CA LYS A 124 -6.80 16.17 12.95
C LYS A 124 -8.31 16.21 12.72
N ALA A 125 -8.80 15.29 11.90
CA ALA A 125 -10.20 15.23 11.48
C ALA A 125 -10.62 13.79 11.21
N LYS A 126 -11.92 13.59 10.96
CA LYS A 126 -12.49 12.28 10.61
C LYS A 126 -13.16 12.30 9.23
N LEU A 127 -13.09 11.16 8.56
CA LEU A 127 -13.90 10.82 7.39
C LEU A 127 -14.90 9.74 7.81
N GLY A 128 -16.14 10.16 8.13
CA GLY A 128 -17.06 9.31 8.87
C GLY A 128 -16.50 9.02 10.26
N GLU A 129 -16.27 7.77 10.60
CA GLU A 129 -15.65 7.35 11.86
C GLU A 129 -14.12 7.16 11.77
N PHE A 130 -13.54 7.25 10.57
CA PHE A 130 -12.13 7.03 10.31
C PHE A 130 -11.30 8.27 10.62
N ASP A 131 -10.36 8.17 11.56
CA ASP A 131 -9.39 9.22 11.86
C ASP A 131 -8.35 9.32 10.74
N VAL A 132 -8.17 10.50 10.15
CA VAL A 132 -7.23 10.65 9.01
C VAL A 132 -5.77 10.52 9.43
N GLU A 133 -5.47 10.62 10.72
CA GLU A 133 -4.14 10.32 11.28
C GLU A 133 -3.72 8.86 11.02
N LEU A 134 -4.68 7.96 10.76
CA LEU A 134 -4.42 6.56 10.41
C LEU A 134 -3.91 6.36 8.98
N VAL A 135 -4.04 7.37 8.12
CA VAL A 135 -3.51 7.28 6.74
C VAL A 135 -1.99 7.10 6.73
N PRO A 136 -1.19 7.99 7.36
CA PRO A 136 0.25 7.77 7.47
C PRO A 136 0.63 6.49 8.22
N GLU A 137 -0.15 6.04 9.22
CA GLU A 137 0.10 4.80 9.95
C GLU A 137 0.05 3.57 9.04
N PHE A 138 -0.99 3.48 8.19
CA PHE A 138 -1.07 2.42 7.19
C PHE A 138 0.16 2.38 6.28
N PHE A 139 0.57 3.53 5.71
CA PHE A 139 1.69 3.59 4.78
C PHE A 139 3.04 3.35 5.47
N GLN A 140 3.20 3.82 6.71
CA GLN A 140 4.38 3.55 7.54
C GLN A 140 4.52 2.04 7.79
N ALA A 141 3.43 1.40 8.22
CA ALA A 141 3.40 -0.04 8.49
C ALA A 141 3.69 -0.85 7.21
N PHE A 142 3.08 -0.47 6.08
CA PHE A 142 3.34 -1.08 4.78
C PHE A 142 4.82 -0.95 4.37
N SER A 143 5.38 0.26 4.40
CA SER A 143 6.78 0.52 4.02
C SER A 143 7.74 -0.29 4.88
N ALA A 144 7.55 -0.29 6.20
CA ALA A 144 8.38 -1.00 7.15
C ALA A 144 8.41 -2.52 6.88
N ASN A 145 7.28 -3.11 6.51
CA ASN A 145 7.14 -4.56 6.35
C ASN A 145 7.38 -5.06 4.92
N SER A 146 7.20 -4.21 3.91
CA SER A 146 7.54 -4.53 2.52
C SER A 146 9.03 -4.33 2.20
N GLY A 147 9.75 -3.54 2.98
CA GLY A 147 11.14 -3.13 2.69
C GLY A 147 11.24 -2.12 1.55
N ILE A 148 10.19 -1.35 1.32
CA ILE A 148 10.11 -0.35 0.24
C ILE A 148 10.41 1.03 0.81
N THR A 149 11.23 1.83 0.10
CA THR A 149 11.31 3.26 0.32
C THR A 149 10.11 3.91 -0.36
N LEU A 150 9.29 4.63 0.40
CA LEU A 150 8.03 5.23 -0.04
C LEU A 150 7.99 6.71 0.32
N HIS A 151 7.82 7.58 -0.67
CA HIS A 151 7.57 9.00 -0.47
C HIS A 151 6.19 9.36 -0.97
N LEU A 152 5.37 9.96 -0.12
CA LEU A 152 4.06 10.49 -0.43
C LEU A 152 4.05 12.00 -0.23
N ASN A 153 3.65 12.75 -1.25
CA ASN A 153 3.57 14.20 -1.23
C ASN A 153 2.23 14.68 -1.77
N SER A 154 1.79 15.85 -1.31
CA SER A 154 0.71 16.58 -1.94
C SER A 154 1.06 18.07 -1.99
N PRO A 155 1.20 18.66 -3.19
CA PRO A 155 1.48 20.09 -3.31
C PRO A 155 0.26 20.96 -3.02
N TYR A 156 -0.95 20.43 -3.20
CA TYR A 156 -2.22 21.12 -2.93
C TYR A 156 -3.39 20.16 -2.87
N TRP A 157 -4.36 20.48 -2.05
CA TRP A 157 -5.66 19.80 -1.93
C TRP A 157 -6.63 20.71 -1.13
N ASN A 158 -7.92 20.39 -1.15
CA ASN A 158 -8.92 21.08 -0.36
C ASN A 158 -9.93 20.11 0.30
N ASN A 159 -10.32 19.04 -0.41
CA ASN A 159 -11.23 18.02 0.14
C ASN A 159 -10.43 16.86 0.72
N LEU A 160 -10.66 16.57 1.99
CA LEU A 160 -9.93 15.53 2.74
C LEU A 160 -10.13 14.11 2.20
N HIS A 161 -11.33 13.79 1.72
CA HIS A 161 -11.60 12.52 1.05
C HIS A 161 -10.82 12.41 -0.26
N HIS A 162 -10.84 13.48 -1.07
CA HIS A 162 -10.16 13.48 -2.37
C HIS A 162 -8.65 13.28 -2.23
N ILE A 163 -8.00 13.97 -1.29
CA ILE A 163 -6.56 13.78 -1.10
C ILE A 163 -6.24 12.38 -0.59
N THR A 164 -7.01 11.87 0.38
CA THR A 164 -6.78 10.52 0.91
C THR A 164 -6.92 9.47 -0.19
N GLU A 165 -7.97 9.52 -0.99
CA GLU A 165 -8.17 8.58 -2.10
C GLU A 165 -7.12 8.75 -3.20
N ALA A 166 -6.72 9.99 -3.51
CA ALA A 166 -5.65 10.25 -4.49
C ALA A 166 -4.29 9.67 -4.04
N LEU A 167 -3.99 9.70 -2.73
CA LEU A 167 -2.80 9.06 -2.15
C LEU A 167 -2.80 7.55 -2.40
N PHE A 168 -3.90 6.86 -2.11
CA PHE A 168 -4.00 5.41 -2.37
C PHE A 168 -3.94 5.07 -3.86
N LYS A 169 -4.55 5.88 -4.73
CA LYS A 169 -4.48 5.71 -6.19
C LYS A 169 -3.06 5.93 -6.73
N SER A 170 -2.37 6.99 -6.29
CA SER A 170 -0.99 7.27 -6.71
C SER A 170 -0.05 6.16 -6.23
N PHE A 171 -0.22 5.72 -5.00
CA PHE A 171 0.52 4.59 -4.43
C PHE A 171 0.28 3.30 -5.24
N ALA A 172 -0.98 2.95 -5.53
CA ALA A 172 -1.32 1.77 -6.31
C ALA A 172 -0.63 1.75 -7.68
N ARG A 173 -0.70 2.88 -8.42
CA ARG A 173 -0.10 3.00 -9.76
C ARG A 173 1.42 2.98 -9.73
N ALA A 174 2.03 3.67 -8.76
CA ALA A 174 3.48 3.64 -8.59
C ALA A 174 3.95 2.23 -8.22
N LEU A 175 3.24 1.55 -7.32
CA LEU A 175 3.59 0.20 -6.88
C LEU A 175 3.48 -0.82 -8.02
N ASP A 176 2.40 -0.81 -8.80
CA ASP A 176 2.24 -1.63 -10.00
C ASP A 176 3.40 -1.43 -10.98
N SER A 177 3.69 -0.18 -11.30
CA SER A 177 4.80 0.14 -12.23
C SER A 177 6.15 -0.31 -11.68
N ALA A 178 6.44 -0.11 -10.37
CA ALA A 178 7.70 -0.54 -9.76
C ALA A 178 7.85 -2.06 -9.72
N CYS A 179 6.73 -2.79 -9.50
CA CYS A 179 6.69 -4.26 -9.49
C CYS A 179 6.73 -4.88 -10.89
N SER A 180 6.37 -4.12 -11.94
CA SER A 180 6.31 -4.62 -13.31
C SER A 180 7.66 -5.15 -13.77
N LEU A 181 7.64 -6.22 -14.56
CA LEU A 181 8.86 -6.78 -15.15
C LEU A 181 9.36 -5.90 -16.30
N ASP A 182 10.66 -5.66 -16.35
CA ASP A 182 11.32 -4.98 -17.45
C ASP A 182 11.92 -6.01 -18.42
N SER A 183 11.38 -6.08 -19.64
CA SER A 183 11.80 -7.07 -20.64
C SER A 183 13.28 -6.93 -21.07
N ARG A 184 13.94 -5.84 -20.70
CA ARG A 184 15.35 -5.57 -21.04
C ARG A 184 16.34 -6.25 -20.09
N THR A 185 15.89 -6.78 -18.95
CA THR A 185 16.76 -7.41 -17.95
C THR A 185 16.05 -8.54 -17.22
N SER A 186 16.81 -9.56 -16.83
CA SER A 186 16.38 -10.64 -15.91
C SER A 186 17.14 -10.61 -14.59
N GLU A 187 18.02 -9.63 -14.42
CA GLU A 187 18.88 -9.50 -13.24
C GLU A 187 18.21 -8.65 -12.15
N VAL A 188 18.77 -8.70 -10.94
CA VAL A 188 18.38 -7.79 -9.87
C VAL A 188 18.80 -6.37 -10.26
N PRO A 189 17.90 -5.37 -10.29
CA PRO A 189 18.22 -4.02 -10.75
C PRO A 189 19.02 -3.22 -9.70
N SER A 190 20.23 -3.70 -9.42
CA SER A 190 21.17 -3.14 -8.44
C SER A 190 22.61 -3.36 -8.87
N THR A 191 23.43 -2.30 -8.80
CA THR A 191 24.88 -2.41 -9.03
C THR A 191 25.59 -3.29 -8.00
N LYS A 192 24.92 -3.60 -6.88
CA LYS A 192 25.42 -4.53 -5.84
C LYS A 192 25.02 -5.98 -6.11
N GLY A 193 24.18 -6.27 -7.11
CA GLY A 193 23.65 -7.60 -7.41
C GLY A 193 22.62 -8.14 -6.41
N ILE A 194 22.26 -7.36 -5.38
CA ILE A 194 21.26 -7.70 -4.35
C ILE A 194 20.40 -6.48 -4.00
N LEU A 195 19.15 -6.74 -3.49
CA LEU A 195 18.22 -5.76 -2.93
C LEU A 195 17.64 -6.26 -1.61
#